data_b3a05bfbfe3610971c59457c97c7375c
#
_entry.id   b3a05bfbfe3610971c59457c97c7375c
#
_cell.length_a   1.000
_cell.length_b   1.000
_cell.length_c   1.000
_cell.angle_alpha   90.00
_cell.angle_beta   90.00
_cell.angle_gamma   90.00
#
_symmetry.space_group_name_H-M   'P 1'
#
loop_
_entity.id
_entity.type
_entity.pdbx_description
1 polymer ?
#
loop_
_entity_poly.entity_id
_entity_poly.type
_entity_poly.pdbx_seq_one_letter_code
_entity_poly.pdbx_strand_id
1 'polypeptide(L)'
;MPGFENHDDDEHRPRRNDRSDEDLRRFREQLKNGEKDINNTEALAEIIQFYFEHEQFDEALHFVDRLLSFEPFSSDVWERRGMILNNLYRYEEALLSYDKALSLNPTDPEIFVNRGITLDNLNKVDEALLSFNEALDLDSTYEEALFHKGVTLEKQEKFREAVGIFRLILDGNPDHPEAWYELGYCYDFLEKLDDSVKCYDEHLNRDPFNYNAWYNRGIVLNRLGQYSKSIESYEMALAIKEDFPSAWYNKGNAYANLGRLYDGIDCFKQTLKYEPGDVPAWHNLGNAYEELGLFREAITSFSNAIKYDDQHYESYFGRGCCFDALEQPKKALLDYRKAISIHSDYAELWYARADAEYNLGRIEESLDSYRMVLSLDPRNAEAWFDFGDTLYETGEVKDALDALQQCLALAPRFGPAHYTRAKIHILLHDYQEALESLQVAFEVEPEFRKQFRKEYVALKSHRDFARLFKK
;
A
#
# COMPACT_ATOMS: atom_id res chain seq x y z
N MET A 1 -26.17 33.96 -44.03
CA MET A 1 -26.90 33.28 -45.10
C MET A 1 -25.91 32.92 -46.20
N PRO A 2 -25.90 31.70 -46.75
CA PRO A 2 -26.73 30.49 -46.63
C PRO A 2 -26.02 29.36 -45.91
N GLY A 3 -26.59 28.38 -45.24
CA GLY A 3 -27.47 27.32 -45.74
C GLY A 3 -26.64 26.07 -46.05
N PHE A 4 -26.35 25.19 -45.04
CA PHE A 4 -25.87 23.81 -45.26
C PHE A 4 -26.99 22.86 -44.85
N GLU A 5 -27.49 22.19 -45.86
CA GLU A 5 -28.49 21.15 -45.78
C GLU A 5 -27.87 19.90 -45.11
N ASN A 6 -28.66 19.33 -44.19
CA ASN A 6 -28.48 17.98 -43.66
C ASN A 6 -28.67 16.96 -44.79
N HIS A 7 -27.71 16.07 -44.96
CA HIS A 7 -27.94 14.75 -45.53
C HIS A 7 -27.79 13.72 -44.42
N ASP A 8 -28.95 13.31 -43.87
CA ASP A 8 -29.14 12.04 -43.15
C ASP A 8 -29.02 10.92 -44.18
N ASP A 9 -27.91 10.20 -44.10
CA ASP A 9 -27.80 8.86 -44.65
C ASP A 9 -27.20 7.97 -43.54
N ASP A 10 -28.06 7.67 -42.57
CA ASP A 10 -27.82 6.67 -41.54
C ASP A 10 -28.18 5.30 -42.14
N GLU A 11 -27.26 4.74 -42.95
CA GLU A 11 -27.34 3.37 -43.37
C GLU A 11 -27.11 2.48 -42.16
N HIS A 12 -28.19 1.85 -41.66
CA HIS A 12 -28.24 0.82 -40.66
C HIS A 12 -27.21 -0.30 -40.93
N ARG A 13 -26.02 -0.18 -40.38
CA ARG A 13 -25.19 -1.35 -40.11
C ARG A 13 -25.77 -2.05 -38.87
N PRO A 14 -26.28 -3.30 -38.98
CA PRO A 14 -26.74 -4.01 -37.81
C PRO A 14 -25.57 -4.14 -36.83
N ARG A 15 -25.78 -3.76 -35.56
CA ARG A 15 -24.82 -3.93 -34.50
C ARG A 15 -24.46 -5.43 -34.41
N ARG A 16 -23.21 -5.76 -34.17
CA ARG A 16 -22.70 -7.14 -34.11
C ARG A 16 -23.55 -8.04 -33.19
N ASN A 17 -24.15 -7.51 -32.13
CA ASN A 17 -25.05 -8.18 -31.22
C ASN A 17 -26.38 -8.64 -31.85
N ASP A 18 -26.95 -7.89 -32.80
CA ASP A 18 -28.27 -8.24 -33.37
C ASP A 18 -28.21 -9.50 -34.26
N ARG A 19 -27.09 -9.72 -34.94
CA ARG A 19 -26.89 -10.96 -35.74
C ARG A 19 -26.70 -12.17 -34.83
N SER A 20 -25.91 -12.06 -33.79
CA SER A 20 -25.66 -13.17 -32.85
C SER A 20 -26.92 -13.61 -32.11
N ASP A 21 -27.81 -12.67 -31.73
CA ASP A 21 -29.08 -12.98 -31.07
C ASP A 21 -30.09 -13.65 -32.01
N GLU A 22 -30.03 -13.35 -33.29
CA GLU A 22 -30.91 -13.98 -34.31
C GLU A 22 -30.45 -15.38 -34.63
N ASP A 23 -29.15 -15.61 -34.73
CA ASP A 23 -28.54 -16.95 -34.88
C ASP A 23 -28.80 -17.82 -33.64
N LEU A 24 -28.70 -17.26 -32.42
CA LEU A 24 -29.11 -17.94 -31.17
C LEU A 24 -30.56 -18.37 -31.17
N ARG A 25 -31.48 -17.51 -31.61
CA ARG A 25 -32.91 -17.84 -31.68
C ARG A 25 -33.12 -18.98 -32.67
N ARG A 26 -32.44 -18.96 -33.80
CA ARG A 26 -32.48 -19.98 -34.83
C ARG A 26 -31.96 -21.33 -34.30
N PHE A 27 -30.83 -21.36 -33.64
CA PHE A 27 -30.27 -22.56 -33.01
C PHE A 27 -31.16 -23.06 -31.85
N ARG A 28 -31.67 -22.19 -30.99
CA ARG A 28 -32.63 -22.57 -29.94
C ARG A 28 -33.94 -23.11 -30.50
N GLU A 29 -34.43 -22.62 -31.62
CA GLU A 29 -35.63 -23.17 -32.30
C GLU A 29 -35.32 -24.55 -32.92
N GLN A 30 -34.18 -24.75 -33.53
CA GLN A 30 -33.74 -26.04 -34.05
C GLN A 30 -33.60 -27.08 -32.92
N LEU A 31 -33.00 -26.71 -31.78
CA LEU A 31 -32.92 -27.57 -30.59
C LEU A 31 -34.30 -27.86 -29.96
N LYS A 32 -35.24 -26.88 -29.94
CA LYS A 32 -36.61 -27.09 -29.46
C LYS A 32 -37.45 -27.98 -30.38
N ASN A 33 -37.19 -27.96 -31.67
CA ASN A 33 -37.89 -28.77 -32.64
C ASN A 33 -37.44 -30.25 -32.69
N GLY A 34 -36.58 -30.64 -31.77
CA GLY A 34 -36.15 -32.03 -31.63
C GLY A 34 -35.09 -32.46 -32.64
N GLU A 35 -34.52 -31.53 -33.41
CA GLU A 35 -33.31 -31.75 -34.20
C GLU A 35 -32.09 -31.98 -33.31
N LYS A 36 -32.19 -33.00 -32.45
CA LYS A 36 -31.05 -33.46 -31.64
C LYS A 36 -29.95 -34.11 -32.50
N ASP A 37 -30.23 -34.34 -33.76
CA ASP A 37 -29.31 -34.95 -34.72
C ASP A 37 -28.72 -33.94 -35.69
N ILE A 38 -28.01 -32.93 -35.15
CA ILE A 38 -27.11 -32.11 -35.96
C ILE A 38 -25.90 -33.00 -36.29
N ASN A 39 -25.88 -33.55 -37.49
CA ASN A 39 -24.81 -34.40 -37.99
C ASN A 39 -23.86 -33.66 -38.94
N ASN A 40 -23.99 -32.34 -39.00
CA ASN A 40 -23.14 -31.45 -39.77
C ASN A 40 -22.03 -30.88 -38.83
N THR A 41 -20.78 -31.24 -39.10
CA THR A 41 -19.60 -30.84 -38.31
C THR A 41 -19.38 -29.35 -38.38
N GLU A 42 -19.65 -28.66 -39.50
CA GLU A 42 -19.57 -27.21 -39.64
C GLU A 42 -20.58 -26.52 -38.71
N ALA A 43 -21.84 -26.97 -38.70
CA ALA A 43 -22.87 -26.44 -37.83
C ALA A 43 -22.52 -26.63 -36.32
N LEU A 44 -21.94 -27.78 -35.96
CA LEU A 44 -21.47 -28.06 -34.61
C LEU A 44 -20.34 -27.11 -34.20
N ALA A 45 -19.40 -26.84 -35.11
CA ALA A 45 -18.29 -25.91 -34.85
C ALA A 45 -18.79 -24.46 -34.61
N GLU A 46 -19.77 -23.98 -35.40
CA GLU A 46 -20.41 -22.68 -35.23
C GLU A 46 -21.17 -22.60 -33.87
N ILE A 47 -21.89 -23.67 -33.50
CA ILE A 47 -22.61 -23.73 -32.22
C ILE A 47 -21.63 -23.69 -31.03
N ILE A 48 -20.53 -24.43 -31.10
CA ILE A 48 -19.49 -24.44 -30.06
C ILE A 48 -18.90 -23.02 -29.90
N GLN A 49 -18.52 -22.41 -31.02
CA GLN A 49 -17.96 -21.04 -31.01
C GLN A 49 -18.94 -20.06 -30.40
N PHE A 50 -20.22 -20.15 -30.79
CA PHE A 50 -21.26 -19.29 -30.25
C PHE A 50 -21.40 -19.42 -28.73
N TYR A 51 -21.53 -20.65 -28.20
CA TYR A 51 -21.65 -20.88 -26.76
C TYR A 51 -20.39 -20.47 -26.01
N PHE A 52 -19.21 -20.65 -26.61
CA PHE A 52 -17.94 -20.21 -26.05
C PHE A 52 -17.87 -18.69 -25.92
N GLU A 53 -18.23 -17.93 -26.97
CA GLU A 53 -18.25 -16.46 -26.96
C GLU A 53 -19.28 -15.87 -25.97
N HIS A 54 -20.32 -16.63 -25.63
CA HIS A 54 -21.34 -16.24 -24.65
C HIS A 54 -21.09 -16.81 -23.25
N GLU A 55 -19.91 -17.33 -22.99
CA GLU A 55 -19.48 -17.91 -21.70
C GLU A 55 -20.38 -19.06 -21.21
N GLN A 56 -21.11 -19.72 -22.11
CA GLN A 56 -21.95 -20.88 -21.81
C GLN A 56 -21.14 -22.18 -22.03
N PHE A 57 -20.14 -22.37 -21.15
CA PHE A 57 -19.12 -23.40 -21.33
C PHE A 57 -19.64 -24.83 -21.16
N ASP A 58 -20.69 -25.07 -20.35
CA ASP A 58 -21.29 -26.39 -20.19
C ASP A 58 -21.99 -26.86 -21.50
N GLU A 59 -22.69 -25.93 -22.15
CA GLU A 59 -23.31 -26.17 -23.44
C GLU A 59 -22.25 -26.36 -24.53
N ALA A 60 -21.21 -25.50 -24.53
CA ALA A 60 -20.08 -25.67 -25.46
C ALA A 60 -19.42 -27.05 -25.30
N LEU A 61 -19.22 -27.50 -24.05
CA LEU A 61 -18.64 -28.83 -23.77
C LEU A 61 -19.51 -29.97 -24.32
N HIS A 62 -20.83 -29.89 -24.17
CA HIS A 62 -21.75 -30.89 -24.72
C HIS A 62 -21.60 -31.03 -26.25
N PHE A 63 -21.51 -29.90 -26.97
CA PHE A 63 -21.40 -29.92 -28.42
C PHE A 63 -20.00 -30.28 -28.91
N VAL A 64 -18.93 -29.92 -28.23
CA VAL A 64 -17.57 -30.33 -28.60
C VAL A 64 -17.35 -31.82 -28.38
N ASP A 65 -17.91 -32.42 -27.31
CA ASP A 65 -17.88 -33.87 -27.10
C ASP A 65 -18.65 -34.62 -28.21
N ARG A 66 -19.73 -34.03 -28.72
CA ARG A 66 -20.44 -34.55 -29.85
C ARG A 66 -19.63 -34.43 -31.15
N LEU A 67 -19.00 -33.29 -31.41
CA LEU A 67 -18.13 -33.07 -32.57
C LEU A 67 -16.98 -34.10 -32.58
N LEU A 68 -16.39 -34.38 -31.43
CA LEU A 68 -15.36 -35.41 -31.25
C LEU A 68 -15.82 -36.82 -31.61
N SER A 69 -17.14 -37.13 -31.51
CA SER A 69 -17.65 -38.43 -31.95
C SER A 69 -17.61 -38.58 -33.48
N PHE A 70 -17.61 -37.48 -34.23
CA PHE A 70 -17.45 -37.47 -35.70
C PHE A 70 -15.99 -37.27 -36.12
N GLU A 71 -15.23 -36.45 -35.36
CA GLU A 71 -13.85 -36.09 -35.70
C GLU A 71 -12.87 -36.45 -34.55
N PRO A 72 -12.72 -37.71 -34.17
CA PRO A 72 -11.92 -38.13 -33.01
C PRO A 72 -10.42 -37.92 -33.17
N PHE A 73 -9.97 -37.65 -34.40
CA PHE A 73 -8.56 -37.40 -34.72
C PHE A 73 -8.26 -35.95 -35.13
N SER A 74 -9.19 -35.03 -34.88
CA SER A 74 -8.95 -33.59 -35.07
C SER A 74 -8.24 -32.99 -33.86
N SER A 75 -7.02 -32.49 -34.03
CA SER A 75 -6.25 -31.78 -33.04
C SER A 75 -7.02 -30.57 -32.54
N ASP A 76 -7.55 -29.77 -33.47
CA ASP A 76 -8.26 -28.53 -33.17
C ASP A 76 -9.51 -28.73 -32.28
N VAL A 77 -10.24 -29.85 -32.50
CA VAL A 77 -11.43 -30.16 -31.69
C VAL A 77 -11.03 -30.58 -30.27
N TRP A 78 -9.93 -31.35 -30.13
CA TRP A 78 -9.38 -31.64 -28.80
C TRP A 78 -8.85 -30.42 -28.08
N GLU A 79 -8.20 -29.51 -28.78
CA GLU A 79 -7.75 -28.25 -28.23
C GLU A 79 -8.93 -27.40 -27.73
N ARG A 80 -9.96 -27.18 -28.58
CA ARG A 80 -11.19 -26.45 -28.17
C ARG A 80 -11.84 -27.08 -26.94
N ARG A 81 -11.85 -28.41 -26.85
CA ARG A 81 -12.32 -29.11 -25.65
C ARG A 81 -11.49 -28.74 -24.43
N GLY A 82 -10.18 -28.66 -24.55
CA GLY A 82 -9.27 -28.24 -23.50
C GLY A 82 -9.56 -26.80 -23.05
N MET A 83 -9.72 -25.88 -24.00
CA MET A 83 -10.04 -24.48 -23.72
C MET A 83 -11.36 -24.31 -22.95
N ILE A 84 -12.41 -25.05 -23.40
CA ILE A 84 -13.72 -25.06 -22.73
C ILE A 84 -13.59 -25.56 -21.28
N LEU A 85 -12.88 -26.68 -21.10
CA LEU A 85 -12.65 -27.28 -19.79
C LEU A 85 -11.82 -26.37 -18.85
N ASN A 86 -10.84 -25.65 -19.40
CA ASN A 86 -10.08 -24.68 -18.66
C ASN A 86 -10.97 -23.54 -18.12
N ASN A 87 -11.90 -23.04 -18.94
CA ASN A 87 -12.87 -22.02 -18.52
C ASN A 87 -13.92 -22.56 -17.52
N LEU A 88 -14.17 -23.86 -17.52
CA LEU A 88 -14.98 -24.55 -16.50
C LEU A 88 -14.20 -24.89 -15.22
N TYR A 89 -12.95 -24.46 -15.12
CA TYR A 89 -12.03 -24.77 -14.00
C TYR A 89 -11.76 -26.28 -13.83
N ARG A 90 -12.00 -27.09 -14.90
CA ARG A 90 -11.75 -28.54 -14.95
C ARG A 90 -10.36 -28.81 -15.55
N TYR A 91 -9.35 -28.29 -14.88
CA TYR A 91 -7.99 -28.16 -15.40
C TYR A 91 -7.34 -29.51 -15.74
N GLU A 92 -7.52 -30.56 -14.92
CA GLU A 92 -6.92 -31.86 -15.18
C GLU A 92 -7.50 -32.50 -16.46
N GLU A 93 -8.81 -32.33 -16.70
CA GLU A 93 -9.44 -32.80 -17.91
C GLU A 93 -9.05 -31.98 -19.15
N ALA A 94 -8.81 -30.67 -18.94
CA ALA A 94 -8.26 -29.79 -19.97
C ALA A 94 -6.88 -30.28 -20.42
N LEU A 95 -5.99 -30.59 -19.48
CA LEU A 95 -4.65 -31.13 -19.77
C LEU A 95 -4.71 -32.44 -20.56
N LEU A 96 -5.60 -33.37 -20.20
CA LEU A 96 -5.78 -34.59 -20.97
C LEU A 96 -6.23 -34.32 -22.42
N SER A 97 -7.04 -33.27 -22.62
CA SER A 97 -7.48 -32.86 -23.95
C SER A 97 -6.33 -32.26 -24.76
N TYR A 98 -5.52 -31.40 -24.16
CA TYR A 98 -4.32 -30.84 -24.81
C TYR A 98 -3.26 -31.93 -25.11
N ASP A 99 -3.00 -32.84 -24.17
CA ASP A 99 -2.08 -33.95 -24.42
C ASP A 99 -2.57 -34.83 -25.60
N LYS A 100 -3.90 -34.98 -25.74
CA LYS A 100 -4.47 -35.65 -26.89
C LYS A 100 -4.31 -34.84 -28.19
N ALA A 101 -4.56 -33.54 -28.15
CA ALA A 101 -4.33 -32.61 -29.27
C ALA A 101 -2.88 -32.66 -29.74
N LEU A 102 -1.92 -32.56 -28.84
CA LEU A 102 -0.48 -32.63 -29.11
C LEU A 102 -0.04 -33.99 -29.66
N SER A 103 -0.69 -35.10 -29.25
CA SER A 103 -0.43 -36.41 -29.83
C SER A 103 -0.83 -36.52 -31.32
N LEU A 104 -1.74 -35.64 -31.75
CA LEU A 104 -2.25 -35.59 -33.13
C LEU A 104 -1.49 -34.51 -33.96
N ASN A 105 -1.21 -33.38 -33.37
CA ASN A 105 -0.44 -32.27 -33.96
C ASN A 105 0.64 -31.79 -32.98
N PRO A 106 1.86 -32.33 -32.97
CA PRO A 106 2.92 -32.00 -32.06
C PRO A 106 3.67 -30.67 -32.42
N THR A 107 3.31 -30.02 -33.52
CA THR A 107 4.00 -28.84 -34.05
C THR A 107 3.15 -27.55 -33.95
N ASP A 108 2.11 -27.57 -33.15
CA ASP A 108 1.23 -26.44 -32.95
C ASP A 108 1.61 -25.68 -31.65
N PRO A 109 2.17 -24.47 -31.75
CA PRO A 109 2.59 -23.73 -30.57
C PRO A 109 1.40 -23.28 -29.73
N GLU A 110 0.21 -23.05 -30.30
CA GLU A 110 -0.97 -22.58 -29.56
C GLU A 110 -1.41 -23.61 -28.51
N ILE A 111 -1.38 -24.92 -28.86
CA ILE A 111 -1.75 -25.99 -27.92
C ILE A 111 -0.79 -26.00 -26.70
N PHE A 112 0.51 -25.80 -26.92
CA PHE A 112 1.46 -25.71 -25.82
C PHE A 112 1.21 -24.49 -24.95
N VAL A 113 0.84 -23.35 -25.52
CA VAL A 113 0.48 -22.15 -24.75
C VAL A 113 -0.77 -22.40 -23.91
N ASN A 114 -1.84 -22.92 -24.50
CA ASN A 114 -3.08 -23.25 -23.79
C ASN A 114 -2.86 -24.26 -22.67
N ARG A 115 -2.01 -25.26 -22.90
CA ARG A 115 -1.57 -26.24 -21.89
C ARG A 115 -0.77 -25.53 -20.76
N GLY A 116 0.13 -24.62 -21.10
CA GLY A 116 0.93 -23.83 -20.15
C GLY A 116 0.06 -22.96 -19.27
N ILE A 117 -0.90 -22.25 -19.84
CA ILE A 117 -1.87 -21.41 -19.10
C ILE A 117 -2.66 -22.28 -18.09
N THR A 118 -3.11 -23.46 -18.53
CA THR A 118 -3.85 -24.37 -17.65
C THR A 118 -2.98 -24.92 -16.51
N LEU A 119 -1.70 -25.21 -16.77
CA LEU A 119 -0.73 -25.60 -15.73
C LEU A 119 -0.45 -24.47 -14.75
N ASP A 120 -0.35 -23.24 -15.23
CA ASP A 120 -0.18 -22.06 -14.38
C ASP A 120 -1.40 -21.83 -13.47
N ASN A 121 -2.62 -22.02 -14.01
CA ASN A 121 -3.86 -22.00 -13.24
C ASN A 121 -3.92 -23.09 -12.15
N LEU A 122 -3.28 -24.23 -12.37
CA LEU A 122 -3.09 -25.31 -11.38
C LEU A 122 -1.94 -25.04 -10.41
N ASN A 123 -1.27 -23.88 -10.52
CA ASN A 123 -0.05 -23.56 -9.78
C ASN A 123 1.12 -24.53 -10.01
N LYS A 124 1.13 -25.20 -11.18
CA LYS A 124 2.23 -26.07 -11.65
C LYS A 124 3.22 -25.28 -12.49
N VAL A 125 3.82 -24.30 -11.88
CA VAL A 125 4.56 -23.23 -12.56
C VAL A 125 5.74 -23.75 -13.40
N ASP A 126 6.51 -24.71 -12.88
CA ASP A 126 7.65 -25.27 -13.63
C ASP A 126 7.19 -26.03 -14.90
N GLU A 127 6.09 -26.76 -14.80
CA GLU A 127 5.50 -27.46 -15.96
C GLU A 127 4.90 -26.46 -16.96
N ALA A 128 4.33 -25.34 -16.49
CA ALA A 128 3.84 -24.26 -17.35
C ALA A 128 4.99 -23.64 -18.16
N LEU A 129 6.09 -23.26 -17.48
CA LEU A 129 7.28 -22.72 -18.13
C LEU A 129 7.88 -23.68 -19.17
N LEU A 130 7.85 -25.00 -18.90
CA LEU A 130 8.27 -25.99 -19.90
C LEU A 130 7.36 -25.96 -21.13
N SER A 131 6.02 -25.92 -20.95
CA SER A 131 5.09 -25.83 -22.07
C SER A 131 5.28 -24.56 -22.90
N PHE A 132 5.47 -23.41 -22.26
CA PHE A 132 5.78 -22.18 -23.00
C PHE A 132 7.11 -22.26 -23.76
N ASN A 133 8.14 -22.90 -23.17
CA ASN A 133 9.41 -23.12 -23.88
C ASN A 133 9.23 -24.05 -25.08
N GLU A 134 8.42 -25.12 -24.98
CA GLU A 134 8.09 -26.01 -26.11
C GLU A 134 7.41 -25.24 -27.26
N ALA A 135 6.50 -24.29 -26.93
CA ALA A 135 5.93 -23.39 -27.95
C ALA A 135 6.99 -22.51 -28.60
N LEU A 136 7.91 -21.94 -27.78
CA LEU A 136 8.99 -21.07 -28.26
C LEU A 136 10.11 -21.82 -29.02
N ASP A 137 10.27 -23.09 -28.79
CA ASP A 137 11.18 -23.96 -29.59
C ASP A 137 10.62 -24.17 -31.00
N LEU A 138 9.29 -24.15 -31.18
CA LEU A 138 8.62 -24.21 -32.48
C LEU A 138 8.62 -22.86 -33.20
N ASP A 139 8.29 -21.79 -32.47
CA ASP A 139 8.34 -20.41 -32.94
C ASP A 139 8.90 -19.48 -31.83
N SER A 140 10.15 -19.12 -31.94
CA SER A 140 10.85 -18.30 -30.95
C SER A 140 10.32 -16.86 -30.82
N THR A 141 9.44 -16.45 -31.73
CA THR A 141 8.80 -15.14 -31.76
C THR A 141 7.31 -15.18 -31.41
N TYR A 142 6.80 -16.36 -30.99
CA TYR A 142 5.40 -16.52 -30.68
C TYR A 142 5.00 -15.67 -29.46
N GLU A 143 4.38 -14.54 -29.74
CA GLU A 143 4.17 -13.44 -28.79
C GLU A 143 3.36 -13.88 -27.58
N GLU A 144 2.33 -14.71 -27.78
CA GLU A 144 1.46 -15.20 -26.70
C GLU A 144 2.23 -16.12 -25.73
N ALA A 145 3.11 -16.99 -26.23
CA ALA A 145 3.99 -17.83 -25.41
C ALA A 145 4.96 -16.98 -24.59
N LEU A 146 5.56 -15.95 -25.20
CA LEU A 146 6.44 -15.02 -24.52
C LEU A 146 5.68 -14.27 -23.43
N PHE A 147 4.48 -13.75 -23.73
CA PHE A 147 3.69 -12.98 -22.79
C PHE A 147 3.32 -13.80 -21.54
N HIS A 148 2.71 -14.97 -21.73
CA HIS A 148 2.35 -15.84 -20.61
C HIS A 148 3.55 -16.36 -19.83
N LYS A 149 4.68 -16.64 -20.49
CA LYS A 149 5.94 -16.96 -19.82
C LYS A 149 6.43 -15.79 -18.94
N GLY A 150 6.35 -14.55 -19.45
CA GLY A 150 6.69 -13.36 -18.69
C GLY A 150 5.84 -13.21 -17.43
N VAL A 151 4.51 -13.31 -17.58
CA VAL A 151 3.56 -13.24 -16.46
C VAL A 151 3.78 -14.36 -15.43
N THR A 152 4.07 -15.58 -15.90
CA THR A 152 4.38 -16.71 -15.01
C THR A 152 5.69 -16.50 -14.24
N LEU A 153 6.71 -15.89 -14.86
CA LEU A 153 7.95 -15.49 -14.17
C LEU A 153 7.74 -14.39 -13.12
N GLU A 154 6.83 -13.45 -13.38
CA GLU A 154 6.43 -12.43 -12.39
C GLU A 154 5.81 -13.05 -11.15
N LYS A 155 4.88 -13.99 -11.33
CA LYS A 155 4.26 -14.73 -10.22
C LYS A 155 5.29 -15.45 -9.35
N GLN A 156 6.45 -15.81 -9.93
CA GLN A 156 7.60 -16.37 -9.20
C GLN A 156 8.56 -15.31 -8.65
N GLU A 157 8.22 -14.03 -8.74
CA GLU A 157 9.08 -12.91 -8.35
C GLU A 157 10.42 -12.86 -9.13
N LYS A 158 10.49 -13.54 -10.27
CA LYS A 158 11.66 -13.54 -11.18
C LYS A 158 11.63 -12.33 -12.12
N PHE A 159 11.43 -11.13 -11.54
CA PHE A 159 11.21 -9.90 -12.28
C PHE A 159 12.31 -9.57 -13.30
N ARG A 160 13.58 -9.92 -13.03
CA ARG A 160 14.69 -9.66 -14.00
C ARG A 160 14.56 -10.48 -15.26
N GLU A 161 14.09 -11.74 -15.13
CA GLU A 161 13.88 -12.63 -16.27
C GLU A 161 12.63 -12.18 -17.04
N ALA A 162 11.55 -11.84 -16.34
CA ALA A 162 10.32 -11.31 -16.94
C ALA A 162 10.58 -10.03 -17.76
N VAL A 163 11.39 -9.08 -17.24
CA VAL A 163 11.84 -7.90 -17.99
C VAL A 163 12.50 -8.28 -19.32
N GLY A 164 13.34 -9.31 -19.32
CA GLY A 164 13.98 -9.79 -20.56
C GLY A 164 12.96 -10.28 -21.59
N ILE A 165 11.93 -10.99 -21.13
CA ILE A 165 10.85 -11.50 -22.00
C ILE A 165 9.96 -10.37 -22.54
N PHE A 166 9.48 -9.46 -21.67
CA PHE A 166 8.63 -8.35 -22.15
C PHE A 166 9.36 -7.41 -23.09
N ARG A 167 10.66 -7.18 -22.89
CA ARG A 167 11.47 -6.43 -23.85
C ARG A 167 11.54 -7.14 -25.20
N LEU A 168 11.69 -8.46 -25.21
CA LEU A 168 11.72 -9.22 -26.46
C LEU A 168 10.40 -9.08 -27.24
N ILE A 169 9.26 -9.09 -26.54
CA ILE A 169 7.94 -8.79 -27.15
C ILE A 169 7.96 -7.39 -27.76
N LEU A 170 8.40 -6.37 -27.00
CA LEU A 170 8.37 -4.98 -27.42
C LEU A 170 9.40 -4.65 -28.53
N ASP A 171 10.47 -5.42 -28.64
CA ASP A 171 11.41 -5.32 -29.75
C ASP A 171 10.77 -5.83 -31.07
N GLY A 172 9.88 -6.78 -31.01
CA GLY A 172 9.11 -7.30 -32.17
C GLY A 172 7.82 -6.50 -32.43
N ASN A 173 7.10 -6.16 -31.36
CA ASN A 173 5.83 -5.43 -31.40
C ASN A 173 5.81 -4.28 -30.38
N PRO A 174 6.32 -3.10 -30.74
CA PRO A 174 6.35 -1.93 -29.85
C PRO A 174 4.95 -1.45 -29.42
N ASP A 175 3.92 -1.85 -30.15
CA ASP A 175 2.53 -1.41 -29.90
C ASP A 175 1.73 -2.38 -29.02
N HIS A 176 2.39 -3.38 -28.40
CA HIS A 176 1.75 -4.31 -27.46
C HIS A 176 1.52 -3.62 -26.09
N PRO A 177 0.28 -3.20 -25.76
CA PRO A 177 0.05 -2.39 -24.57
C PRO A 177 0.27 -3.19 -23.28
N GLU A 178 -0.17 -4.44 -23.22
CA GLU A 178 -0.05 -5.29 -22.02
C GLU A 178 1.43 -5.56 -21.67
N ALA A 179 2.31 -5.73 -22.67
CA ALA A 179 3.73 -5.90 -22.40
C ALA A 179 4.37 -4.65 -21.80
N TRP A 180 3.92 -3.45 -22.16
CA TRP A 180 4.33 -2.21 -21.52
C TRP A 180 3.85 -2.14 -20.07
N TYR A 181 2.61 -2.57 -19.80
CA TYR A 181 2.06 -2.59 -18.44
C TYR A 181 2.86 -3.50 -17.52
N GLU A 182 3.07 -4.76 -17.94
CA GLU A 182 3.80 -5.75 -17.14
C GLU A 182 5.29 -5.38 -16.98
N LEU A 183 5.90 -4.80 -18.00
CA LEU A 183 7.26 -4.27 -17.91
C LEU A 183 7.34 -3.13 -16.87
N GLY A 184 6.34 -2.26 -16.80
CA GLY A 184 6.20 -1.23 -15.80
C GLY A 184 6.11 -1.80 -14.40
N TYR A 185 5.29 -2.82 -14.23
CA TYR A 185 5.13 -3.56 -12.98
C TYR A 185 6.44 -4.21 -12.51
N CYS A 186 7.11 -4.94 -13.41
CA CYS A 186 8.43 -5.53 -13.12
C CYS A 186 9.47 -4.48 -12.69
N TYR A 187 9.50 -3.32 -13.35
CA TYR A 187 10.46 -2.27 -12.99
C TYR A 187 10.16 -1.65 -11.63
N ASP A 188 8.90 -1.56 -11.23
CA ASP A 188 8.52 -1.09 -9.89
C ASP A 188 9.10 -2.01 -8.80
N PHE A 189 8.92 -3.33 -8.94
CA PHE A 189 9.50 -4.32 -8.01
C PHE A 189 11.04 -4.36 -8.02
N LEU A 190 11.66 -4.00 -9.14
CA LEU A 190 13.11 -3.88 -9.25
C LEU A 190 13.65 -2.53 -8.77
N GLU A 191 12.84 -1.69 -8.13
CA GLU A 191 13.17 -0.33 -7.67
C GLU A 191 13.66 0.60 -8.79
N LYS A 192 13.31 0.32 -10.04
CA LYS A 192 13.63 1.15 -11.21
C LYS A 192 12.45 2.08 -11.53
N LEU A 193 12.13 2.94 -10.57
CA LEU A 193 10.90 3.70 -10.56
C LEU A 193 10.72 4.61 -11.79
N ASP A 194 11.80 5.28 -12.25
CA ASP A 194 11.73 6.13 -13.45
C ASP A 194 11.44 5.33 -14.74
N ASP A 195 11.97 4.12 -14.86
CA ASP A 195 11.70 3.25 -16.00
C ASP A 195 10.29 2.67 -15.92
N SER A 196 9.81 2.36 -14.72
CA SER A 196 8.42 1.94 -14.48
C SER A 196 7.42 3.01 -14.94
N VAL A 197 7.61 4.27 -14.55
CA VAL A 197 6.75 5.39 -15.00
C VAL A 197 6.72 5.49 -16.53
N LYS A 198 7.88 5.41 -17.21
CA LYS A 198 7.94 5.44 -18.68
C LYS A 198 7.14 4.31 -19.32
N CYS A 199 7.22 3.10 -18.75
CA CYS A 199 6.47 1.97 -19.28
C CYS A 199 4.95 2.15 -19.10
N TYR A 200 4.51 2.66 -17.94
CA TYR A 200 3.09 3.01 -17.77
C TYR A 200 2.66 4.15 -18.70
N ASP A 201 3.52 5.16 -18.95
CA ASP A 201 3.23 6.21 -19.94
C ASP A 201 3.05 5.61 -21.35
N GLU A 202 3.91 4.65 -21.75
CA GLU A 202 3.79 3.97 -23.05
C GLU A 202 2.53 3.09 -23.14
N HIS A 203 2.17 2.39 -22.05
CA HIS A 203 0.89 1.66 -21.99
C HIS A 203 -0.28 2.62 -22.14
N LEU A 204 -0.32 3.69 -21.36
CA LEU A 204 -1.43 4.65 -21.33
C LEU A 204 -1.58 5.47 -22.62
N ASN A 205 -0.51 5.62 -23.41
CA ASN A 205 -0.59 6.21 -24.76
C ASN A 205 -1.38 5.30 -25.71
N ARG A 206 -1.44 3.99 -25.46
CA ARG A 206 -2.15 2.99 -26.28
C ARG A 206 -3.52 2.63 -25.71
N ASP A 207 -3.61 2.48 -24.39
CA ASP A 207 -4.85 2.24 -23.65
C ASP A 207 -5.06 3.30 -22.56
N PRO A 208 -5.58 4.49 -22.91
CA PRO A 208 -5.77 5.58 -21.95
C PRO A 208 -6.90 5.32 -20.94
N PHE A 209 -7.70 4.27 -21.14
CA PHE A 209 -8.83 3.94 -20.25
C PHE A 209 -8.51 2.83 -19.24
N ASN A 210 -7.27 2.38 -19.16
CA ASN A 210 -6.85 1.42 -18.16
C ASN A 210 -6.66 2.12 -16.79
N TYR A 211 -7.69 2.03 -15.93
CA TYR A 211 -7.64 2.66 -14.60
C TYR A 211 -6.56 2.04 -13.69
N ASN A 212 -6.23 0.75 -13.88
CA ASN A 212 -5.17 0.09 -13.11
C ASN A 212 -3.78 0.66 -13.47
N ALA A 213 -3.54 0.93 -14.75
CA ALA A 213 -2.28 1.53 -15.19
C ALA A 213 -2.11 2.95 -14.65
N TRP A 214 -3.16 3.77 -14.66
CA TRP A 214 -3.16 5.08 -14.02
C TRP A 214 -2.90 4.96 -12.51
N TYR A 215 -3.53 4.02 -11.84
CA TYR A 215 -3.35 3.78 -10.41
C TYR A 215 -1.91 3.36 -10.07
N ASN A 216 -1.36 2.37 -10.79
CA ASN A 216 0.01 1.90 -10.56
C ASN A 216 1.05 2.98 -10.86
N ARG A 217 0.85 3.75 -11.96
CA ARG A 217 1.66 4.94 -12.26
C ARG A 217 1.64 5.94 -11.09
N GLY A 218 0.48 6.16 -10.50
CA GLY A 218 0.31 7.01 -9.32
C GLY A 218 1.09 6.51 -8.11
N ILE A 219 1.08 5.20 -7.85
CA ILE A 219 1.87 4.57 -6.77
C ILE A 219 3.36 4.83 -6.98
N VAL A 220 3.88 4.56 -8.19
CA VAL A 220 5.31 4.74 -8.50
C VAL A 220 5.73 6.21 -8.38
N LEU A 221 4.92 7.14 -8.87
CA LEU A 221 5.17 8.57 -8.75
C LEU A 221 5.14 9.04 -7.28
N ASN A 222 4.27 8.46 -6.45
CA ASN A 222 4.23 8.74 -5.01
C ASN A 222 5.53 8.28 -4.32
N ARG A 223 6.04 7.10 -4.65
CA ARG A 223 7.34 6.58 -4.17
C ARG A 223 8.52 7.45 -4.62
N LEU A 224 8.45 8.07 -5.80
CA LEU A 224 9.42 9.05 -6.31
C LEU A 224 9.29 10.43 -5.61
N GLY A 225 8.34 10.63 -4.72
CA GLY A 225 8.05 11.92 -4.11
C GLY A 225 7.41 12.94 -5.06
N GLN A 226 6.98 12.51 -6.25
CA GLN A 226 6.33 13.36 -7.25
C GLN A 226 4.83 13.43 -6.99
N TYR A 227 4.45 13.87 -5.78
CA TYR A 227 3.08 13.81 -5.27
C TYR A 227 2.04 14.48 -6.17
N SER A 228 2.36 15.63 -6.78
CA SER A 228 1.40 16.32 -7.67
C SER A 228 1.05 15.46 -8.89
N LYS A 229 2.04 14.82 -9.53
CA LYS A 229 1.80 13.93 -10.67
C LYS A 229 1.13 12.62 -10.25
N SER A 230 1.42 12.15 -9.04
CA SER A 230 0.73 11.00 -8.46
C SER A 230 -0.76 11.27 -8.30
N ILE A 231 -1.13 12.45 -7.78
CA ILE A 231 -2.51 12.90 -7.65
C ILE A 231 -3.22 12.94 -9.02
N GLU A 232 -2.58 13.53 -10.04
CA GLU A 232 -3.11 13.56 -11.41
C GLU A 232 -3.39 12.14 -11.93
N SER A 233 -2.49 11.19 -11.66
CA SER A 233 -2.66 9.79 -12.06
C SER A 233 -3.85 9.14 -11.35
N TYR A 234 -4.00 9.34 -10.03
CA TYR A 234 -5.16 8.84 -9.31
C TYR A 234 -6.46 9.51 -9.76
N GLU A 235 -6.43 10.78 -10.13
CA GLU A 235 -7.60 11.47 -10.69
C GLU A 235 -8.05 10.85 -12.00
N MET A 236 -7.12 10.47 -12.88
CA MET A 236 -7.44 9.76 -14.11
C MET A 236 -8.03 8.38 -13.84
N ALA A 237 -7.43 7.61 -12.90
CA ALA A 237 -7.98 6.33 -12.48
C ALA A 237 -9.41 6.45 -11.95
N LEU A 238 -9.65 7.46 -11.09
CA LEU A 238 -10.96 7.73 -10.49
C LEU A 238 -12.00 8.30 -11.47
N ALA A 239 -11.56 9.00 -12.50
CA ALA A 239 -12.44 9.47 -13.58
C ALA A 239 -12.98 8.28 -14.41
N ILE A 240 -12.21 7.19 -14.52
CA ILE A 240 -12.62 5.97 -15.23
C ILE A 240 -13.43 5.07 -14.29
N LYS A 241 -12.98 4.93 -13.04
CA LYS A 241 -13.60 4.08 -12.02
C LYS A 241 -13.71 4.84 -10.70
N GLU A 242 -14.86 5.47 -10.45
CA GLU A 242 -15.10 6.27 -9.24
C GLU A 242 -15.10 5.42 -7.97
N ASP A 243 -15.65 4.19 -8.02
CA ASP A 243 -15.73 3.23 -6.93
C ASP A 243 -14.41 2.44 -6.73
N PHE A 244 -13.31 3.17 -6.56
CA PHE A 244 -11.98 2.62 -6.36
C PHE A 244 -11.35 3.12 -5.05
N PRO A 245 -11.67 2.51 -3.89
CA PRO A 245 -11.24 2.96 -2.57
C PRO A 245 -9.74 3.13 -2.44
N SER A 246 -8.95 2.19 -2.97
CA SER A 246 -7.49 2.25 -2.91
C SER A 246 -6.91 3.47 -3.62
N ALA A 247 -7.53 3.92 -4.72
CA ALA A 247 -7.09 5.13 -5.42
C ALA A 247 -7.45 6.40 -4.62
N TRP A 248 -8.62 6.45 -3.98
CA TRP A 248 -9.00 7.52 -3.07
C TRP A 248 -8.03 7.59 -1.88
N TYR A 249 -7.73 6.45 -1.24
CA TYR A 249 -6.81 6.35 -0.11
C TYR A 249 -5.40 6.87 -0.47
N ASN A 250 -4.82 6.36 -1.57
CA ASN A 250 -3.48 6.76 -1.99
C ASN A 250 -3.42 8.23 -2.45
N LYS A 251 -4.49 8.74 -3.09
CA LYS A 251 -4.63 10.17 -3.40
C LYS A 251 -4.65 11.01 -2.11
N GLY A 252 -5.36 10.54 -1.07
CA GLY A 252 -5.39 11.17 0.25
C GLY A 252 -4.00 11.25 0.89
N ASN A 253 -3.25 10.14 0.84
CA ASN A 253 -1.87 10.11 1.33
C ASN A 253 -0.95 11.06 0.55
N ALA A 254 -1.10 11.15 -0.78
CA ALA A 254 -0.33 12.08 -1.59
C ALA A 254 -0.64 13.55 -1.25
N TYR A 255 -1.90 13.89 -0.98
CA TYR A 255 -2.28 15.21 -0.49
C TYR A 255 -1.71 15.51 0.90
N ALA A 256 -1.77 14.55 1.83
CA ALA A 256 -1.19 14.70 3.16
C ALA A 256 0.33 14.95 3.08
N ASN A 257 1.05 14.20 2.24
CA ASN A 257 2.48 14.42 2.00
C ASN A 257 2.82 15.81 1.41
N LEU A 258 1.87 16.45 0.73
CA LEU A 258 1.98 17.85 0.27
C LEU A 258 1.57 18.88 1.33
N GLY A 259 1.16 18.46 2.53
CA GLY A 259 0.58 19.34 3.55
C GLY A 259 -0.83 19.84 3.21
N ARG A 260 -1.47 19.31 2.18
CA ARG A 260 -2.83 19.65 1.77
C ARG A 260 -3.86 18.81 2.53
N LEU A 261 -3.86 18.96 3.85
CA LEU A 261 -4.59 18.07 4.77
C LEU A 261 -6.11 18.04 4.53
N TYR A 262 -6.74 19.16 4.17
CA TYR A 262 -8.18 19.20 3.90
C TYR A 262 -8.54 18.37 2.66
N ASP A 263 -7.75 18.44 1.59
CA ASP A 263 -7.93 17.61 0.41
C ASP A 263 -7.73 16.12 0.72
N GLY A 264 -6.74 15.81 1.58
CA GLY A 264 -6.50 14.45 2.09
C GLY A 264 -7.70 13.92 2.88
N ILE A 265 -8.25 14.72 3.79
CA ILE A 265 -9.45 14.39 4.57
C ILE A 265 -10.63 14.04 3.67
N ASP A 266 -10.85 14.81 2.61
CA ASP A 266 -11.96 14.54 1.68
C ASP A 266 -11.73 13.22 0.92
N CYS A 267 -10.50 12.91 0.54
CA CYS A 267 -10.15 11.64 -0.08
C CYS A 267 -10.35 10.45 0.88
N PHE A 268 -9.90 10.53 2.13
CA PHE A 268 -10.12 9.48 3.12
C PHE A 268 -11.61 9.26 3.39
N LYS A 269 -12.42 10.32 3.41
CA LYS A 269 -13.87 10.19 3.50
C LYS A 269 -14.48 9.48 2.31
N GLN A 270 -13.96 9.68 1.10
CA GLN A 270 -14.41 8.93 -0.08
C GLN A 270 -14.01 7.45 0.03
N THR A 271 -12.79 7.13 0.49
CA THR A 271 -12.40 5.76 0.79
C THR A 271 -13.42 5.10 1.72
N LEU A 272 -13.73 5.77 2.84
CA LEU A 272 -14.66 5.27 3.87
C LEU A 272 -16.12 5.22 3.43
N LYS A 273 -16.50 5.94 2.39
CA LYS A 273 -17.83 5.82 1.76
C LYS A 273 -18.01 4.47 1.07
N TYR A 274 -16.95 3.98 0.41
CA TYR A 274 -16.97 2.70 -0.30
C TYR A 274 -16.55 1.53 0.61
N GLU A 275 -15.58 1.75 1.48
CA GLU A 275 -15.06 0.78 2.46
C GLU A 275 -15.15 1.32 3.88
N PRO A 276 -16.31 1.27 4.53
CA PRO A 276 -16.51 1.84 5.87
C PRO A 276 -15.64 1.22 6.97
N GLY A 277 -15.10 0.02 6.73
CA GLY A 277 -14.25 -0.73 7.65
C GLY A 277 -12.75 -0.55 7.43
N ASP A 278 -12.31 0.31 6.51
CA ASP A 278 -10.90 0.53 6.23
C ASP A 278 -10.20 1.22 7.41
N VAL A 279 -9.45 0.43 8.18
CA VAL A 279 -8.75 0.88 9.39
C VAL A 279 -7.63 1.89 9.05
N PRO A 280 -6.78 1.66 8.04
CA PRO A 280 -5.81 2.65 7.58
C PRO A 280 -6.41 4.00 7.21
N ALA A 281 -7.55 4.01 6.51
CA ALA A 281 -8.20 5.26 6.13
C ALA A 281 -8.78 6.01 7.36
N TRP A 282 -9.38 5.30 8.32
CA TRP A 282 -9.80 5.91 9.59
C TRP A 282 -8.63 6.47 10.38
N HIS A 283 -7.51 5.74 10.44
CA HIS A 283 -6.30 6.17 11.12
C HIS A 283 -5.71 7.44 10.48
N ASN A 284 -5.50 7.42 9.15
CA ASN A 284 -4.93 8.56 8.43
C ASN A 284 -5.86 9.79 8.45
N LEU A 285 -7.19 9.58 8.45
CA LEU A 285 -8.16 10.64 8.70
C LEU A 285 -7.97 11.25 10.09
N GLY A 286 -7.70 10.41 11.10
CA GLY A 286 -7.38 10.84 12.46
C GLY A 286 -6.11 11.68 12.50
N ASN A 287 -5.04 11.21 11.89
CA ASN A 287 -3.76 11.92 11.81
C ASN A 287 -3.90 13.30 11.12
N ALA A 288 -4.64 13.35 10.01
CA ALA A 288 -4.88 14.61 9.31
C ALA A 288 -5.67 15.63 10.15
N TYR A 289 -6.64 15.16 10.93
CA TYR A 289 -7.36 16.02 11.87
C TYR A 289 -6.49 16.44 13.06
N GLU A 290 -5.65 15.56 13.57
CA GLU A 290 -4.72 15.85 14.67
C GLU A 290 -3.73 16.96 14.25
N GLU A 291 -3.12 16.84 13.08
CA GLU A 291 -2.17 17.83 12.53
C GLU A 291 -2.83 19.20 12.32
N LEU A 292 -4.12 19.24 12.01
CA LEU A 292 -4.92 20.47 11.96
C LEU A 292 -5.34 21.01 13.35
N GLY A 293 -5.04 20.30 14.44
CA GLY A 293 -5.50 20.66 15.79
C GLY A 293 -6.98 20.35 16.03
N LEU A 294 -7.63 19.62 15.14
CA LEU A 294 -9.05 19.23 15.25
C LEU A 294 -9.18 17.94 16.07
N PHE A 295 -8.73 18.00 17.34
CA PHE A 295 -8.56 16.82 18.19
C PHE A 295 -9.83 16.03 18.44
N ARG A 296 -11.03 16.66 18.43
CA ARG A 296 -12.30 15.92 18.64
C ARG A 296 -12.67 15.06 17.45
N GLU A 297 -12.44 15.57 16.25
CA GLU A 297 -12.63 14.87 14.99
C GLU A 297 -11.59 13.73 14.85
N ALA A 298 -10.34 13.98 15.25
CA ALA A 298 -9.29 12.99 15.30
C ALA A 298 -9.65 11.82 16.25
N ILE A 299 -10.10 12.12 17.47
CA ILE A 299 -10.57 11.11 18.44
C ILE A 299 -11.70 10.26 17.86
N THR A 300 -12.62 10.88 17.13
CA THR A 300 -13.72 10.16 16.48
C THR A 300 -13.21 9.20 15.42
N SER A 301 -12.23 9.65 14.59
CA SER A 301 -11.63 8.86 13.54
C SER A 301 -10.83 7.68 14.10
N PHE A 302 -9.93 7.93 15.05
CA PHE A 302 -9.19 6.86 15.75
C PHE A 302 -10.12 5.88 16.47
N SER A 303 -11.21 6.37 17.05
CA SER A 303 -12.20 5.49 17.72
C SER A 303 -12.92 4.57 16.72
N ASN A 304 -13.15 5.01 15.49
CA ASN A 304 -13.66 4.16 14.43
C ASN A 304 -12.62 3.15 13.96
N ALA A 305 -11.35 3.54 13.79
CA ALA A 305 -10.27 2.60 13.49
C ALA A 305 -10.22 1.47 14.54
N ILE A 306 -10.21 1.84 15.83
CA ILE A 306 -10.21 0.89 16.96
C ILE A 306 -11.46 0.01 16.99
N LYS A 307 -12.61 0.51 16.57
CA LYS A 307 -13.85 -0.27 16.51
C LYS A 307 -13.77 -1.39 15.47
N TYR A 308 -13.07 -1.17 14.36
CA TYR A 308 -12.92 -2.17 13.30
C TYR A 308 -11.73 -3.09 13.55
N ASP A 309 -10.66 -2.56 14.16
CA ASP A 309 -9.50 -3.35 14.61
C ASP A 309 -9.07 -2.92 16.02
N ASP A 310 -9.39 -3.71 17.00
CA ASP A 310 -9.05 -3.48 18.42
C ASP A 310 -7.58 -3.82 18.77
N GLN A 311 -6.79 -4.29 17.78
CA GLN A 311 -5.36 -4.53 17.89
C GLN A 311 -4.52 -3.45 17.18
N HIS A 312 -5.12 -2.44 16.57
CA HIS A 312 -4.41 -1.35 15.92
C HIS A 312 -3.86 -0.36 16.96
N TYR A 313 -2.64 -0.60 17.45
CA TYR A 313 -2.02 0.17 18.54
C TYR A 313 -1.77 1.63 18.18
N GLU A 314 -1.46 1.94 16.92
CA GLU A 314 -1.23 3.30 16.43
C GLU A 314 -2.47 4.20 16.63
N SER A 315 -3.67 3.65 16.44
CA SER A 315 -4.90 4.41 16.67
C SER A 315 -5.19 4.65 18.15
N TYR A 316 -4.80 3.74 19.04
CA TYR A 316 -4.83 4.03 20.48
C TYR A 316 -3.83 5.11 20.83
N PHE A 317 -2.62 5.05 20.28
CA PHE A 317 -1.58 6.05 20.51
C PHE A 317 -2.03 7.44 20.04
N GLY A 318 -2.44 7.60 18.77
CA GLY A 318 -2.92 8.88 18.24
C GLY A 318 -4.13 9.42 19.01
N ARG A 319 -5.07 8.54 19.43
CA ARG A 319 -6.20 8.98 20.27
C ARG A 319 -5.73 9.43 21.66
N GLY A 320 -4.75 8.77 22.24
CA GLY A 320 -4.10 9.16 23.48
C GLY A 320 -3.46 10.54 23.37
N CYS A 321 -2.67 10.80 22.33
CA CYS A 321 -2.07 12.11 22.06
C CYS A 321 -3.14 13.22 21.94
N CYS A 322 -4.23 12.93 21.24
CA CYS A 322 -5.35 13.88 21.17
C CYS A 322 -6.01 14.14 22.55
N PHE A 323 -6.10 13.13 23.42
CA PHE A 323 -6.60 13.35 24.80
C PHE A 323 -5.64 14.17 25.63
N ASP A 324 -4.32 13.99 25.49
CA ASP A 324 -3.33 14.82 26.17
C ASP A 324 -3.40 16.27 25.69
N ALA A 325 -3.48 16.49 24.38
CA ALA A 325 -3.66 17.82 23.79
C ALA A 325 -4.94 18.54 24.29
N LEU A 326 -5.94 17.77 24.71
CA LEU A 326 -7.18 18.28 25.33
C LEU A 326 -7.11 18.33 26.87
N GLU A 327 -5.94 18.19 27.47
CA GLU A 327 -5.72 18.17 28.92
C GLU A 327 -6.53 17.07 29.65
N GLN A 328 -6.66 15.89 29.02
CA GLN A 328 -7.37 14.72 29.57
C GLN A 328 -6.42 13.54 29.82
N PRO A 329 -5.35 13.70 30.64
CA PRO A 329 -4.28 12.70 30.79
C PRO A 329 -4.80 11.35 31.34
N LYS A 330 -5.92 11.32 32.06
CA LYS A 330 -6.50 10.05 32.52
C LYS A 330 -7.00 9.18 31.37
N LYS A 331 -7.54 9.78 30.32
CA LYS A 331 -8.01 9.06 29.13
C LYS A 331 -6.81 8.68 28.25
N ALA A 332 -5.88 9.58 28.06
CA ALA A 332 -4.63 9.33 27.36
C ALA A 332 -3.91 8.12 27.94
N LEU A 333 -3.73 8.08 29.25
CA LEU A 333 -3.07 6.98 29.96
C LEU A 333 -3.76 5.63 29.73
N LEU A 334 -5.10 5.60 29.62
CA LEU A 334 -5.82 4.35 29.32
C LEU A 334 -5.49 3.85 27.90
N ASP A 335 -5.44 4.77 26.94
CA ASP A 335 -5.11 4.45 25.55
C ASP A 335 -3.64 4.04 25.40
N TYR A 336 -2.70 4.75 26.02
CA TYR A 336 -1.27 4.35 26.01
C TYR A 336 -1.02 2.99 26.63
N ARG A 337 -1.68 2.68 27.75
CA ARG A 337 -1.60 1.34 28.37
C ARG A 337 -2.15 0.25 27.43
N LYS A 338 -3.22 0.54 26.71
CA LYS A 338 -3.77 -0.40 25.75
C LYS A 338 -2.82 -0.58 24.56
N ALA A 339 -2.28 0.51 23.99
CA ALA A 339 -1.29 0.47 22.91
C ALA A 339 -0.06 -0.36 23.31
N ILE A 340 0.51 -0.13 24.50
CA ILE A 340 1.64 -0.87 25.04
C ILE A 340 1.29 -2.36 25.25
N SER A 341 0.06 -2.69 25.65
CA SER A 341 -0.35 -4.10 25.81
C SER A 341 -0.40 -4.86 24.48
N ILE A 342 -0.50 -4.16 23.35
CA ILE A 342 -0.50 -4.72 22.00
C ILE A 342 0.92 -4.72 21.44
N HIS A 343 1.63 -3.61 21.58
CA HIS A 343 2.99 -3.41 21.05
C HIS A 343 3.86 -2.71 22.09
N SER A 344 4.72 -3.50 22.78
CA SER A 344 5.51 -3.04 23.91
C SER A 344 6.88 -2.47 23.53
N ASP A 345 7.35 -2.73 22.30
CA ASP A 345 8.74 -2.50 21.89
C ASP A 345 8.94 -1.09 21.23
N TYR A 346 7.94 -0.22 21.37
CA TYR A 346 7.96 1.11 20.80
C TYR A 346 8.18 2.15 21.90
N ALA A 347 9.37 2.74 21.93
CA ALA A 347 9.81 3.65 23.01
C ALA A 347 8.89 4.87 23.20
N GLU A 348 8.35 5.42 22.11
CA GLU A 348 7.48 6.60 22.15
C GLU A 348 6.18 6.35 22.93
N LEU A 349 5.65 5.11 22.91
CA LEU A 349 4.47 4.75 23.71
C LEU A 349 4.75 4.85 25.22
N TRP A 350 5.92 4.38 25.62
CA TRP A 350 6.36 4.46 27.01
C TRP A 350 6.67 5.88 27.43
N TYR A 351 7.22 6.68 26.51
CA TYR A 351 7.50 8.08 26.76
C TYR A 351 6.20 8.86 26.99
N ALA A 352 5.23 8.76 26.07
CA ALA A 352 3.92 9.41 26.22
C ALA A 352 3.19 8.95 27.49
N ARG A 353 3.33 7.66 27.85
CA ARG A 353 2.79 7.14 29.11
C ARG A 353 3.48 7.77 30.30
N ALA A 354 4.80 7.90 30.29
CA ALA A 354 5.57 8.52 31.38
C ALA A 354 5.12 9.95 31.64
N ASP A 355 4.98 10.75 30.59
CA ASP A 355 4.50 12.13 30.67
C ASP A 355 3.08 12.23 31.22
N ALA A 356 2.19 11.37 30.75
CA ALA A 356 0.81 11.31 31.25
C ALA A 356 0.75 10.90 32.74
N GLU A 357 1.61 9.97 33.18
CA GLU A 357 1.72 9.56 34.57
C GLU A 357 2.31 10.67 35.43
N TYR A 358 3.35 11.39 34.95
CA TYR A 358 3.91 12.56 35.60
C TYR A 358 2.86 13.66 35.76
N ASN A 359 2.14 14.02 34.71
CA ASN A 359 1.09 15.04 34.73
C ASN A 359 -0.07 14.68 35.68
N LEU A 360 -0.25 13.40 35.98
CA LEU A 360 -1.22 12.93 36.96
C LEU A 360 -0.68 12.86 38.41
N GLY A 361 0.59 13.24 38.62
CA GLY A 361 1.30 13.13 39.89
C GLY A 361 1.63 11.71 40.31
N ARG A 362 1.66 10.77 39.34
CA ARG A 362 2.03 9.36 39.54
C ARG A 362 3.51 9.17 39.29
N ILE A 363 4.32 9.77 40.16
CA ILE A 363 5.74 9.97 39.91
C ILE A 363 6.50 8.65 39.80
N GLU A 364 6.21 7.67 40.69
CA GLU A 364 6.88 6.36 40.68
C GLU A 364 6.57 5.58 39.37
N GLU A 365 5.31 5.60 38.96
CA GLU A 365 4.92 4.94 37.70
C GLU A 365 5.58 5.64 36.49
N SER A 366 5.70 6.97 36.51
CA SER A 366 6.39 7.74 35.46
C SER A 366 7.87 7.36 35.38
N LEU A 367 8.56 7.25 36.51
CA LEU A 367 9.94 6.79 36.58
C LEU A 367 10.11 5.38 35.98
N ASP A 368 9.19 4.45 36.30
CA ASP A 368 9.21 3.12 35.71
C ASP A 368 9.02 3.15 34.19
N SER A 369 8.14 4.00 33.71
CA SER A 369 7.90 4.18 32.27
C SER A 369 9.13 4.79 31.59
N TYR A 370 9.80 5.80 32.15
CA TYR A 370 11.07 6.33 31.62
C TYR A 370 12.18 5.27 31.62
N ARG A 371 12.29 4.41 32.64
CA ARG A 371 13.24 3.29 32.62
C ARG A 371 13.00 2.38 31.41
N MET A 372 11.74 2.11 31.06
CA MET A 372 11.41 1.36 29.86
C MET A 372 11.81 2.08 28.57
N VAL A 373 11.55 3.40 28.47
CA VAL A 373 12.03 4.22 27.32
C VAL A 373 13.53 4.04 27.15
N LEU A 374 14.30 4.23 28.23
CA LEU A 374 15.76 4.20 28.21
C LEU A 374 16.32 2.79 27.97
N SER A 375 15.55 1.74 28.26
CA SER A 375 15.92 0.36 27.92
C SER A 375 15.74 0.09 26.41
N LEU A 376 14.73 0.69 25.77
CA LEU A 376 14.42 0.53 24.35
C LEU A 376 15.24 1.48 23.47
N ASP A 377 15.39 2.72 23.90
CA ASP A 377 16.20 3.75 23.24
C ASP A 377 17.17 4.43 24.21
N PRO A 378 18.33 3.84 24.47
CA PRO A 378 19.36 4.41 25.34
C PRO A 378 19.96 5.73 24.84
N ARG A 379 19.69 6.12 23.57
CA ARG A 379 20.25 7.33 22.97
C ARG A 379 19.29 8.52 23.01
N ASN A 380 18.14 8.38 23.61
CA ASN A 380 17.18 9.46 23.77
C ASN A 380 17.64 10.41 24.89
N ALA A 381 18.25 11.53 24.48
CA ALA A 381 18.76 12.53 25.43
C ALA A 381 17.63 13.24 26.21
N GLU A 382 16.46 13.45 25.58
CA GLU A 382 15.30 14.05 26.21
C GLU A 382 14.75 13.15 27.32
N ALA A 383 14.61 11.85 27.04
CA ALA A 383 14.17 10.89 28.04
C ALA A 383 15.13 10.78 29.23
N TRP A 384 16.45 10.86 29.01
CA TRP A 384 17.43 10.95 30.08
C TRP A 384 17.28 12.19 30.93
N PHE A 385 16.96 13.33 30.27
CA PHE A 385 16.71 14.58 30.99
C PHE A 385 15.45 14.48 31.84
N ASP A 386 14.30 14.08 31.26
CA ASP A 386 13.02 14.03 31.96
C ASP A 386 13.05 13.02 33.11
N PHE A 387 13.72 11.87 32.90
CA PHE A 387 13.99 10.91 33.96
C PHE A 387 14.82 11.53 35.08
N GLY A 388 15.91 12.23 34.76
CA GLY A 388 16.78 12.89 35.72
C GLY A 388 16.10 14.05 36.46
N ASP A 389 15.29 14.85 35.77
CA ASP A 389 14.55 15.95 36.40
C ASP A 389 13.45 15.41 37.34
N THR A 390 12.76 14.37 36.96
CA THR A 390 11.78 13.67 37.80
C THR A 390 12.44 13.05 39.05
N LEU A 391 13.63 12.43 38.92
CA LEU A 391 14.40 11.92 40.06
C LEU A 391 14.86 13.06 40.99
N TYR A 392 15.20 14.23 40.45
CA TYR A 392 15.53 15.39 41.24
C TYR A 392 14.33 15.85 42.07
N GLU A 393 13.14 15.89 41.50
CA GLU A 393 11.92 16.27 42.21
C GLU A 393 11.54 15.32 43.35
N THR A 394 11.86 14.02 43.22
CA THR A 394 11.66 13.04 44.30
C THR A 394 12.74 13.06 45.35
N GLY A 395 13.83 13.79 45.10
CA GLY A 395 14.96 13.91 46.01
C GLY A 395 16.03 12.82 45.83
N GLU A 396 15.93 12.02 44.78
CA GLU A 396 16.93 10.99 44.42
C GLU A 396 18.12 11.63 43.70
N VAL A 397 18.79 12.51 44.40
CA VAL A 397 19.77 13.48 43.88
C VAL A 397 20.94 12.80 43.17
N LYS A 398 21.42 11.64 43.64
CA LYS A 398 22.54 10.93 43.02
C LYS A 398 22.14 10.36 41.68
N ASP A 399 21.03 9.67 41.64
CA ASP A 399 20.54 9.01 40.40
C ASP A 399 20.12 10.06 39.38
N ALA A 400 19.61 11.23 39.84
CA ALA A 400 19.34 12.37 38.96
C ALA A 400 20.63 12.91 38.30
N LEU A 401 21.74 13.02 39.05
CA LEU A 401 23.03 13.45 38.46
C LEU A 401 23.54 12.44 37.44
N ASP A 402 23.43 11.13 37.72
CA ASP A 402 23.83 10.06 36.79
C ASP A 402 23.02 10.12 35.50
N ALA A 403 21.69 10.31 35.58
CA ALA A 403 20.81 10.49 34.44
C ALA A 403 21.14 11.74 33.62
N LEU A 404 21.30 12.89 34.28
CA LEU A 404 21.70 14.15 33.61
C LEU A 404 23.07 14.02 32.94
N GLN A 405 24.00 13.25 33.51
CA GLN A 405 25.30 12.99 32.91
C GLN A 405 25.13 12.18 31.60
N GLN A 406 24.25 11.20 31.55
CA GLN A 406 23.94 10.47 30.31
C GLN A 406 23.31 11.41 29.27
N CYS A 407 22.33 12.23 29.65
CA CYS A 407 21.76 13.26 28.77
C CYS A 407 22.85 14.13 28.16
N LEU A 408 23.74 14.68 28.98
CA LEU A 408 24.80 15.61 28.56
C LEU A 408 25.92 14.91 27.77
N ALA A 409 26.12 13.61 27.94
CA ALA A 409 27.03 12.82 27.11
C ALA A 409 26.49 12.68 25.69
N LEU A 410 25.17 12.59 25.52
CA LEU A 410 24.48 12.51 24.22
C LEU A 410 24.28 13.90 23.60
N ALA A 411 23.89 14.86 24.41
CA ALA A 411 23.59 16.24 24.00
C ALA A 411 24.37 17.25 24.88
N PRO A 412 25.66 17.53 24.59
CA PRO A 412 26.51 18.37 25.45
C PRO A 412 26.05 19.80 25.63
N ARG A 413 25.15 20.29 24.83
CA ARG A 413 24.59 21.65 24.92
C ARG A 413 23.10 21.65 25.24
N PHE A 414 22.60 20.64 25.98
CA PHE A 414 21.22 20.60 26.41
C PHE A 414 21.00 21.52 27.62
N GLY A 415 20.52 22.73 27.37
CA GLY A 415 20.38 23.80 28.35
C GLY A 415 19.62 23.45 29.63
N PRO A 416 18.41 22.82 29.51
CA PRO A 416 17.65 22.38 30.68
C PRO A 416 18.42 21.41 31.59
N ALA A 417 19.15 20.42 31.04
CA ALA A 417 19.93 19.47 31.84
C ALA A 417 21.08 20.17 32.59
N HIS A 418 21.76 21.14 31.97
CA HIS A 418 22.75 21.94 32.66
C HIS A 418 22.13 22.76 33.77
N TYR A 419 20.94 23.32 33.58
CA TYR A 419 20.26 24.12 34.59
C TYR A 419 19.81 23.24 35.76
N THR A 420 19.20 22.08 35.55
CA THR A 420 18.82 21.13 36.61
C THR A 420 20.06 20.58 37.33
N ARG A 421 21.15 20.27 36.62
CA ARG A 421 22.42 19.86 37.23
C ARG A 421 22.98 20.95 38.14
N ALA A 422 22.88 22.20 37.74
CA ALA A 422 23.30 23.35 38.57
C ALA A 422 22.44 23.45 39.82
N LYS A 423 21.13 23.29 39.75
CA LYS A 423 20.24 23.26 40.92
C LYS A 423 20.65 22.18 41.93
N ILE A 424 20.98 21.02 41.45
CA ILE A 424 21.46 19.91 42.28
C ILE A 424 22.78 20.27 42.96
N HIS A 425 23.75 20.76 42.21
CA HIS A 425 25.05 21.15 42.80
C HIS A 425 24.93 22.31 43.81
N ILE A 426 24.01 23.23 43.62
CA ILE A 426 23.68 24.26 44.63
C ILE A 426 23.13 23.62 45.90
N LEU A 427 22.23 22.62 45.76
CA LEU A 427 21.66 21.91 46.91
C LEU A 427 22.74 21.12 47.67
N LEU A 428 23.71 20.57 46.97
CA LEU A 428 24.85 19.84 47.54
C LEU A 428 25.97 20.74 48.04
N HIS A 429 25.88 22.07 47.89
CA HIS A 429 26.91 23.05 48.20
C HIS A 429 28.17 22.93 47.32
N ASP A 430 28.10 22.25 46.18
CA ASP A 430 29.18 22.10 45.20
C ASP A 430 29.15 23.28 44.21
N TYR A 431 29.50 24.45 44.72
CA TYR A 431 29.30 25.75 44.05
C TYR A 431 30.14 25.90 42.76
N GLN A 432 31.27 25.21 42.64
CA GLN A 432 32.10 25.28 41.44
C GLN A 432 31.42 24.62 40.27
N GLU A 433 30.98 23.39 40.43
CA GLU A 433 30.24 22.60 39.45
C GLU A 433 28.90 23.26 39.08
N ALA A 434 28.25 23.91 40.08
CA ALA A 434 27.05 24.69 39.84
C ALA A 434 27.31 25.86 38.90
N LEU A 435 28.39 26.62 39.10
CA LEU A 435 28.75 27.77 38.26
C LEU A 435 29.09 27.33 36.82
N GLU A 436 29.87 26.25 36.66
CA GLU A 436 30.18 25.71 35.34
C GLU A 436 28.91 25.32 34.58
N SER A 437 27.99 24.62 35.25
CA SER A 437 26.70 24.22 34.68
C SER A 437 25.84 25.45 34.33
N LEU A 438 25.75 26.45 35.23
CA LEU A 438 25.00 27.68 34.96
C LEU A 438 25.60 28.49 33.81
N GLN A 439 26.91 28.50 33.65
CA GLN A 439 27.54 29.17 32.53
C GLN A 439 27.04 28.58 31.20
N VAL A 440 27.11 27.30 31.05
CA VAL A 440 26.63 26.60 29.81
C VAL A 440 25.14 26.83 29.62
N ALA A 441 24.32 26.64 30.67
CA ALA A 441 22.88 26.85 30.60
C ALA A 441 22.51 28.25 30.09
N PHE A 442 23.20 29.27 30.61
CA PHE A 442 22.96 30.68 30.22
C PHE A 442 23.52 31.07 28.86
N GLU A 443 24.54 30.35 28.37
CA GLU A 443 25.06 30.49 27.00
C GLU A 443 24.08 29.88 25.96
N VAL A 444 23.48 28.74 26.31
CA VAL A 444 22.53 28.05 25.43
C VAL A 444 21.18 28.75 25.45
N GLU A 445 20.65 29.02 26.64
CA GLU A 445 19.34 29.62 26.86
C GLU A 445 19.43 30.80 27.87
N PRO A 446 19.56 32.04 27.38
CA PRO A 446 19.71 33.23 28.27
C PRO A 446 18.54 33.44 29.25
N GLU A 447 17.37 32.86 28.98
CA GLU A 447 16.20 32.97 29.88
C GLU A 447 16.47 32.30 31.23
N PHE A 448 17.27 31.22 31.29
CA PHE A 448 17.66 30.57 32.55
C PHE A 448 18.37 31.54 33.51
N ARG A 449 19.04 32.57 32.99
CA ARG A 449 19.65 33.60 33.86
C ARG A 449 18.59 34.44 34.61
N LYS A 450 17.47 34.73 33.93
CA LYS A 450 16.35 35.45 34.56
C LYS A 450 15.67 34.57 35.59
N GLN A 451 15.45 33.30 35.25
CA GLN A 451 14.85 32.31 36.12
C GLN A 451 15.71 32.08 37.38
N PHE A 452 17.02 31.89 37.23
CA PHE A 452 17.98 31.73 38.32
C PHE A 452 17.94 32.92 39.29
N ARG A 453 17.94 34.15 38.76
CA ARG A 453 17.87 35.35 39.61
C ARG A 453 16.58 35.43 40.39
N LYS A 454 15.50 34.90 39.92
CA LYS A 454 14.19 34.86 40.59
C LYS A 454 14.14 33.74 41.63
N GLU A 455 14.63 32.58 41.32
CA GLU A 455 14.58 31.38 42.19
C GLU A 455 15.61 31.47 43.35
N TYR A 456 16.82 31.95 43.07
CA TYR A 456 17.94 31.91 44.01
C TYR A 456 18.34 33.29 44.51
N VAL A 457 17.38 34.13 44.90
CA VAL A 457 17.64 35.51 45.43
C VAL A 457 18.61 35.49 46.60
N ALA A 458 18.58 34.49 47.46
CA ALA A 458 19.48 34.32 48.60
C ALA A 458 20.97 34.26 48.19
N LEU A 459 21.27 33.73 46.99
CA LEU A 459 22.64 33.62 46.48
C LEU A 459 23.21 34.97 45.96
N LYS A 460 22.41 36.03 45.94
CA LYS A 460 22.84 37.35 45.47
C LYS A 460 24.03 37.91 46.31
N SER A 461 24.07 37.61 47.59
CA SER A 461 25.14 38.01 48.51
C SER A 461 26.27 36.98 48.59
N HIS A 462 26.13 35.84 48.00
CA HIS A 462 27.16 34.79 48.02
C HIS A 462 28.33 35.18 47.11
N ARG A 463 29.55 35.01 47.59
CA ARG A 463 30.78 35.45 46.92
C ARG A 463 30.88 34.96 45.45
N ASP A 464 30.58 33.76 45.22
CA ASP A 464 30.77 33.09 43.91
C ASP A 464 29.65 33.43 42.91
N PHE A 465 28.41 33.61 43.38
CA PHE A 465 27.23 33.91 42.55
C PHE A 465 26.92 35.38 42.33
N ALA A 466 27.50 36.26 43.13
CA ALA A 466 27.18 37.70 43.09
C ALA A 466 27.31 38.33 41.70
N ARG A 467 28.22 37.84 40.86
CA ARG A 467 28.42 38.31 39.49
C ARG A 467 27.24 37.98 38.56
N LEU A 468 26.52 36.85 38.80
CA LEU A 468 25.39 36.43 38.00
C LEU A 468 24.15 37.31 38.17
N PHE A 469 24.10 38.10 39.25
CA PHE A 469 23.02 39.04 39.55
C PHE A 469 23.28 40.47 39.05
N LYS A 470 24.50 40.77 38.58
CA LYS A 470 24.80 42.05 37.94
C LYS A 470 24.14 42.12 36.55
N LYS A 471 23.69 43.33 36.14
CA LYS A 471 23.04 43.59 34.86
C LYS A 471 23.97 43.31 33.69
#